data_0e121a3e224f6f5d823d995d8ed0ac6a
#
_entry.id   0e121a3e224f6f5d823d995d8ed0ac6a
#
_cell.length_a   1.000
_cell.length_b   1.000
_cell.length_c   1.000
_cell.angle_alpha   90.00
_cell.angle_beta   90.00
_cell.angle_gamma   90.00
#
_symmetry.space_group_name_H-M   'P 1'
#
loop_
_entity.id
_entity.type
_entity.pdbx_description
1 polymer ?
#
loop_
_entity_poly.entity_id
_entity_poly.type
_entity_poly.pdbx_seq_one_letter_code
_entity_poly.pdbx_strand_id
1 'polypeptide(L)'
;MKDKKYSMFSNISYALKNIWLWDKKFYLYFIPSIPLDVILPLATVYFPKIIIDAVENKQSISSLILIISVYFGVLFIIDQIKYYCSTRLDMRQYTFSGIYQNKMDEKYMRTDFSNTDNPEINIKYSIAMDDASSGQYAPEFIWRSL
;
A
#
# COMPACT_ATOMS: atom_id res chain seq x y z
N MET A 1 -0.94 34.80 -10.52
CA MET A 1 -0.32 33.94 -9.49
C MET A 1 0.58 32.95 -10.21
N LYS A 2 1.88 32.89 -9.88
CA LYS A 2 2.78 31.86 -10.45
C LYS A 2 2.37 30.52 -9.85
N ASP A 3 1.86 29.62 -10.67
CA ASP A 3 1.60 28.24 -10.28
C ASP A 3 2.92 27.61 -9.88
N LYS A 4 3.08 27.39 -8.58
CA LYS A 4 4.23 26.71 -8.03
C LYS A 4 4.10 25.22 -8.43
N LYS A 5 4.74 24.86 -9.54
CA LYS A 5 4.80 23.48 -10.01
C LYS A 5 5.61 22.65 -8.98
N TYR A 6 4.92 21.97 -8.10
CA TYR A 6 5.56 21.07 -7.13
C TYR A 6 6.18 19.90 -7.88
N SER A 7 7.45 19.59 -7.59
CA SER A 7 8.11 18.40 -8.14
C SER A 7 7.46 17.13 -7.58
N MET A 8 7.37 16.08 -8.40
CA MET A 8 6.85 14.77 -8.00
C MET A 8 7.55 14.26 -6.71
N PHE A 9 8.87 14.39 -6.63
CA PHE A 9 9.64 14.02 -5.43
C PHE A 9 9.26 14.83 -4.19
N SER A 10 8.95 16.12 -4.35
CA SER A 10 8.48 16.96 -3.24
C SER A 10 7.13 16.49 -2.71
N ASN A 11 6.22 16.10 -3.60
CA ASN A 11 4.91 15.60 -3.22
C ASN A 11 4.99 14.23 -2.53
N ILE A 12 5.82 13.32 -3.04
CA ILE A 12 6.07 12.00 -2.42
C ILE A 12 6.68 12.19 -1.02
N SER A 13 7.70 13.03 -0.90
CA SER A 13 8.34 13.31 0.40
C SER A 13 7.36 13.91 1.40
N TYR A 14 6.49 14.81 0.95
CA TYR A 14 5.44 15.40 1.79
C TYR A 14 4.43 14.35 2.27
N ALA A 15 3.96 13.48 1.37
CA ALA A 15 3.03 12.40 1.70
C ALA A 15 3.65 11.43 2.73
N LEU A 16 4.87 10.95 2.46
CA LEU A 16 5.58 10.05 3.37
C LEU A 16 5.80 10.68 4.75
N LYS A 17 6.21 11.96 4.80
CA LYS A 17 6.38 12.67 6.07
C LYS A 17 5.09 12.78 6.87
N ASN A 18 3.96 13.05 6.22
CA ASN A 18 2.66 13.12 6.88
C ASN A 18 2.22 11.74 7.41
N ILE A 19 2.42 10.67 6.64
CA ILE A 19 2.16 9.31 7.09
C ILE A 19 3.00 8.98 8.33
N TRP A 20 4.29 9.34 8.32
CA TRP A 20 5.16 9.13 9.49
C TRP A 20 4.68 9.87 10.74
N LEU A 21 4.17 11.10 10.57
CA LEU A 21 3.65 11.90 11.68
C LEU A 21 2.33 11.37 12.25
N TRP A 22 1.48 10.82 11.39
CA TRP A 22 0.15 10.35 11.79
C TRP A 22 0.17 8.91 12.28
N ASP A 23 0.93 8.05 11.62
CA ASP A 23 1.00 6.63 12.01
C ASP A 23 2.34 5.98 11.66
N LYS A 24 3.25 5.98 12.63
CA LYS A 24 4.55 5.30 12.51
C LYS A 24 4.42 3.79 12.28
N LYS A 25 3.33 3.17 12.77
CA LYS A 25 3.10 1.72 12.62
C LYS A 25 2.81 1.32 11.18
N PHE A 26 2.44 2.27 10.31
CA PHE A 26 2.30 2.01 8.88
C PHE A 26 3.58 1.42 8.30
N TYR A 27 4.73 2.00 8.60
CA TYR A 27 6.02 1.55 8.09
C TYR A 27 6.43 0.16 8.60
N LEU A 28 5.96 -0.24 9.79
CA LEU A 28 6.21 -1.57 10.33
C LEU A 28 5.59 -2.68 9.46
N TYR A 29 4.48 -2.40 8.79
CA TYR A 29 3.83 -3.34 7.88
C TYR A 29 4.27 -3.14 6.43
N PHE A 30 4.56 -1.90 6.05
CA PHE A 30 4.95 -1.55 4.69
C PHE A 30 6.34 -2.08 4.31
N ILE A 31 7.34 -1.90 5.18
CA ILE A 31 8.71 -2.35 4.90
C ILE A 31 8.79 -3.87 4.66
N PRO A 32 8.21 -4.75 5.49
CA PRO A 32 8.25 -6.18 5.21
C PRO A 32 7.35 -6.61 4.04
N SER A 33 6.31 -5.87 3.66
CA SER A 33 5.47 -6.25 2.52
C SER A 33 6.22 -6.22 1.18
N ILE A 34 7.13 -5.27 0.99
CA ILE A 34 7.90 -5.10 -0.25
C ILE A 34 8.71 -6.37 -0.62
N PRO A 35 9.59 -6.91 0.25
CA PRO A 35 10.30 -8.13 -0.07
C PRO A 35 9.38 -9.35 -0.21
N LEU A 36 8.27 -9.42 0.53
CA LEU A 36 7.32 -10.52 0.42
C LEU A 36 6.61 -10.53 -0.95
N ASP A 37 6.32 -9.36 -1.53
CA ASP A 37 5.74 -9.22 -2.86
C ASP A 37 6.67 -9.74 -3.98
N VAL A 38 7.97 -9.71 -3.76
CA VAL A 38 8.98 -10.21 -4.69
C VAL A 38 9.30 -11.70 -4.46
N ILE A 39 9.43 -12.10 -3.19
CA ILE A 39 9.84 -13.47 -2.81
C ILE A 39 8.80 -14.50 -3.23
N LEU A 40 7.50 -14.24 -3.05
CA LEU A 40 6.45 -15.21 -3.38
C LEU A 40 6.42 -15.59 -4.86
N PRO A 41 6.38 -14.66 -5.83
CA PRO A 41 6.44 -15.00 -7.25
C PRO A 41 7.75 -15.71 -7.63
N LEU A 42 8.89 -15.24 -7.12
CA LEU A 42 10.18 -15.88 -7.40
C LEU A 42 10.22 -17.32 -6.89
N ALA A 43 9.76 -17.56 -5.66
CA ALA A 43 9.67 -18.91 -5.13
C ALA A 43 8.83 -19.81 -6.03
N THR A 44 7.66 -19.34 -6.49
CA THR A 44 6.79 -20.13 -7.38
C THR A 44 7.50 -20.50 -8.68
N VAL A 45 8.30 -19.60 -9.26
CA VAL A 45 9.10 -19.89 -10.47
C VAL A 45 10.23 -20.89 -10.20
N TYR A 46 10.79 -20.91 -9.00
CA TYR A 46 11.84 -21.86 -8.61
C TYR A 46 11.35 -23.27 -8.31
N PHE A 47 10.07 -23.45 -8.04
CA PHE A 47 9.50 -24.74 -7.66
C PHE A 47 9.75 -25.88 -8.68
N PRO A 48 9.50 -25.69 -10.00
CA PRO A 48 9.78 -26.74 -10.99
C PRO A 48 11.23 -27.20 -10.99
N LYS A 49 12.18 -26.29 -10.79
CA LYS A 49 13.60 -26.62 -10.71
C LYS A 49 13.88 -27.54 -9.53
N ILE A 50 13.35 -27.25 -8.35
CA ILE A 50 13.53 -28.09 -7.16
C ILE A 50 13.05 -29.53 -7.40
N ILE A 51 11.93 -29.70 -8.11
CA ILE A 51 11.39 -31.00 -8.46
C ILE A 51 12.29 -31.74 -9.46
N ILE A 52 12.74 -31.04 -10.51
CA ILE A 52 13.62 -31.62 -11.52
C ILE A 52 14.93 -32.07 -10.88
N ASP A 53 15.57 -31.23 -10.09
CA ASP A 53 16.82 -31.57 -9.38
C ASP A 53 16.63 -32.79 -8.45
N ALA A 54 15.51 -32.92 -7.77
CA ALA A 54 15.22 -34.05 -6.91
C ALA A 54 15.00 -35.34 -7.68
N VAL A 55 14.39 -35.29 -8.87
CA VAL A 55 14.19 -36.44 -9.76
C VAL A 55 15.53 -36.87 -10.40
N GLU A 56 16.32 -35.93 -10.89
CA GLU A 56 17.65 -36.21 -11.46
C GLU A 56 18.59 -36.86 -10.45
N ASN A 57 18.54 -36.44 -9.18
CA ASN A 57 19.29 -37.04 -8.09
C ASN A 57 18.70 -38.42 -7.62
N LYS A 58 17.73 -38.97 -8.34
CA LYS A 58 17.08 -40.28 -8.04
C LYS A 58 16.63 -40.39 -6.59
N GLN A 59 16.09 -39.32 -6.05
CA GLN A 59 15.59 -39.33 -4.66
C GLN A 59 14.38 -40.30 -4.53
N SER A 60 14.20 -40.84 -3.34
CA SER A 60 13.04 -41.70 -3.06
C SER A 60 11.72 -40.89 -3.14
N ILE A 61 10.62 -41.60 -3.47
CA ILE A 61 9.29 -40.98 -3.50
C ILE A 61 8.94 -40.30 -2.18
N SER A 62 9.30 -40.92 -1.06
CA SER A 62 9.07 -40.35 0.28
C SER A 62 9.82 -39.02 0.46
N SER A 63 11.06 -38.93 -0.03
CA SER A 63 11.85 -37.68 0.01
C SER A 63 11.23 -36.60 -0.86
N LEU A 64 10.72 -36.92 -2.04
CA LEU A 64 10.02 -36.01 -2.92
C LEU A 64 8.76 -35.42 -2.26
N ILE A 65 7.93 -36.27 -1.66
CA ILE A 65 6.73 -35.83 -0.94
C ILE A 65 7.11 -34.90 0.21
N LEU A 66 8.18 -35.21 0.94
CA LEU A 66 8.63 -34.36 2.03
C LEU A 66 9.11 -33.00 1.53
N ILE A 67 9.91 -32.94 0.47
CA ILE A 67 10.40 -31.70 -0.13
C ILE A 67 9.22 -30.82 -0.55
N ILE A 68 8.24 -31.42 -1.27
CA ILE A 68 7.03 -30.71 -1.73
C ILE A 68 6.24 -30.17 -0.53
N SER A 69 6.02 -31.02 0.49
CA SER A 69 5.24 -30.62 1.68
C SER A 69 5.90 -29.50 2.45
N VAL A 70 7.22 -29.56 2.66
CA VAL A 70 7.97 -28.50 3.34
C VAL A 70 7.95 -27.22 2.52
N TYR A 71 8.14 -27.32 1.21
CA TYR A 71 8.13 -26.18 0.31
C TYR A 71 6.80 -25.42 0.36
N PHE A 72 5.68 -26.11 0.17
CA PHE A 72 4.36 -25.50 0.26
C PHE A 72 4.04 -25.00 1.66
N GLY A 73 4.48 -25.72 2.71
CA GLY A 73 4.34 -25.28 4.09
C GLY A 73 5.03 -23.92 4.34
N VAL A 74 6.24 -23.76 3.84
CA VAL A 74 6.98 -22.48 3.95
C VAL A 74 6.28 -21.37 3.15
N LEU A 75 5.88 -21.65 1.90
CA LEU A 75 5.15 -20.67 1.09
C LEU A 75 3.84 -20.24 1.75
N PHE A 76 3.11 -21.17 2.33
CA PHE A 76 1.87 -20.87 3.04
C PHE A 76 2.10 -19.92 4.22
N ILE A 77 3.16 -20.15 5.01
CA ILE A 77 3.51 -19.28 6.14
C ILE A 77 3.86 -17.86 5.64
N ILE A 78 4.67 -17.76 4.57
CA ILE A 78 5.06 -16.48 3.98
C ILE A 78 3.83 -15.74 3.45
N ASP A 79 2.92 -16.44 2.78
CA ASP A 79 1.67 -15.87 2.26
C ASP A 79 0.76 -15.37 3.39
N GLN A 80 0.64 -16.09 4.50
CA GLN A 80 -0.12 -15.63 5.66
C GLN A 80 0.47 -14.35 6.28
N ILE A 81 1.79 -14.25 6.36
CA ILE A 81 2.46 -13.03 6.83
C ILE A 81 2.19 -11.87 5.88
N LYS A 82 2.31 -12.09 4.56
CA LYS A 82 1.98 -11.09 3.54
C LYS A 82 0.53 -10.63 3.66
N TYR A 83 -0.41 -11.56 3.73
CA TYR A 83 -1.84 -11.27 3.88
C TYR A 83 -2.12 -10.42 5.13
N TYR A 84 -1.51 -10.77 6.26
CA TYR A 84 -1.63 -10.00 7.49
C TYR A 84 -1.11 -8.57 7.33
N CYS A 85 0.08 -8.40 6.75
CA CYS A 85 0.65 -7.07 6.49
C CYS A 85 -0.23 -6.25 5.55
N SER A 86 -0.68 -6.82 4.43
CA SER A 86 -1.55 -6.17 3.45
C SER A 86 -2.88 -5.72 4.08
N THR A 87 -3.56 -6.60 4.81
CA THR A 87 -4.81 -6.25 5.49
C THR A 87 -4.64 -5.09 6.48
N ARG A 88 -3.52 -5.06 7.21
CA ARG A 88 -3.21 -3.96 8.13
C ARG A 88 -2.93 -2.65 7.40
N LEU A 89 -2.26 -2.71 6.26
CA LEU A 89 -2.02 -1.54 5.42
C LEU A 89 -3.32 -0.98 4.85
N ASP A 90 -4.21 -1.84 4.34
CA ASP A 90 -5.51 -1.42 3.79
C ASP A 90 -6.37 -0.74 4.87
N MET A 91 -6.45 -1.29 6.08
CA MET A 91 -7.18 -0.65 7.19
C MET A 91 -6.62 0.74 7.54
N ARG A 92 -5.30 0.92 7.50
CA ARG A 92 -4.66 2.22 7.78
C ARG A 92 -4.89 3.23 6.68
N GLN A 93 -4.98 2.77 5.45
CA GLN A 93 -5.33 3.60 4.30
C GLN A 93 -6.69 4.27 4.49
N TYR A 94 -7.73 3.54 4.92
CA TYR A 94 -9.03 4.14 5.24
C TYR A 94 -8.92 5.18 6.37
N THR A 95 -8.07 4.94 7.35
CA THR A 95 -7.82 5.90 8.43
C THR A 95 -7.20 7.19 7.90
N PHE A 96 -6.24 7.11 6.98
CA PHE A 96 -5.62 8.30 6.38
C PHE A 96 -6.62 9.09 5.53
N SER A 97 -7.42 8.41 4.70
CA SER A 97 -8.48 9.06 3.94
C SER A 97 -9.43 9.85 4.86
N GLY A 98 -9.85 9.26 5.99
CA GLY A 98 -10.66 9.95 6.99
C GLY A 98 -9.96 11.17 7.61
N ILE A 99 -8.66 11.10 7.89
CA ILE A 99 -7.88 12.25 8.41
C ILE A 99 -7.82 13.38 7.38
N TYR A 100 -7.62 13.06 6.09
CA TYR A 100 -7.61 14.07 5.03
C TYR A 100 -8.99 14.74 4.88
N GLN A 101 -10.06 13.95 4.84
CA GLN A 101 -11.43 14.46 4.77
C GLN A 101 -11.73 15.39 5.95
N ASN A 102 -11.47 14.96 7.18
CA ASN A 102 -11.68 15.80 8.37
C ASN A 102 -10.91 17.12 8.32
N LYS A 103 -9.66 17.11 7.83
CA LYS A 103 -8.87 18.34 7.69
C LYS A 103 -9.41 19.28 6.60
N MET A 104 -9.95 18.72 5.51
CA MET A 104 -10.59 19.52 4.48
C MET A 104 -11.89 20.13 4.99
N ASP A 105 -12.72 19.37 5.70
CA ASP A 105 -13.94 19.85 6.33
C ASP A 105 -13.65 20.96 7.34
N GLU A 106 -12.66 20.76 8.21
CA GLU A 106 -12.24 21.77 9.17
C GLU A 106 -11.80 23.06 8.48
N LYS A 107 -11.01 22.93 7.40
CA LYS A 107 -10.57 24.10 6.63
C LYS A 107 -11.73 24.80 5.94
N TYR A 108 -12.69 24.05 5.39
CA TYR A 108 -13.88 24.59 4.75
C TYR A 108 -14.77 25.33 5.76
N MET A 109 -15.02 24.73 6.94
CA MET A 109 -15.83 25.34 8.01
C MET A 109 -15.20 26.60 8.62
N ARG A 110 -13.85 26.70 8.63
CA ARG A 110 -13.12 27.88 9.11
C ARG A 110 -12.98 29.00 8.07
N THR A 111 -13.47 28.76 6.87
CA THR A 111 -13.45 29.76 5.80
C THR A 111 -14.59 30.76 5.99
N ASP A 112 -14.36 32.03 5.59
CA ASP A 112 -15.36 33.09 5.67
C ASP A 112 -16.65 32.70 4.92
N PHE A 113 -17.81 33.10 5.46
CA PHE A 113 -19.12 32.78 4.92
C PHE A 113 -19.25 33.19 3.44
N SER A 114 -18.67 34.32 3.04
CA SER A 114 -18.63 34.77 1.65
C SER A 114 -17.96 33.80 0.68
N ASN A 115 -17.03 32.97 1.18
CA ASN A 115 -16.36 31.95 0.39
C ASN A 115 -17.17 30.66 0.30
N THR A 116 -17.98 30.34 1.31
CA THR A 116 -18.84 29.15 1.28
C THR A 116 -20.00 29.28 0.29
N ASP A 117 -20.44 30.50 -0.01
CA ASP A 117 -21.42 30.78 -1.06
C ASP A 117 -20.83 30.89 -2.47
N ASN A 118 -19.51 30.83 -2.62
CA ASN A 118 -18.84 30.93 -3.91
C ASN A 118 -18.87 29.57 -4.64
N PRO A 119 -19.55 29.47 -5.82
CA PRO A 119 -19.65 28.23 -6.58
C PRO A 119 -18.27 27.63 -6.96
N GLU A 120 -17.28 28.47 -7.26
CA GLU A 120 -15.93 28.03 -7.63
C GLU A 120 -15.23 27.33 -6.45
N ILE A 121 -15.41 27.83 -5.24
CA ILE A 121 -14.82 27.23 -4.02
C ILE A 121 -15.53 25.91 -3.71
N ASN A 122 -16.85 25.85 -3.86
CA ASN A 122 -17.64 24.64 -3.66
C ASN A 122 -17.26 23.53 -4.66
N ILE A 123 -17.03 23.87 -5.91
CA ILE A 123 -16.55 22.93 -6.93
C ILE A 123 -15.14 22.40 -6.55
N LYS A 124 -14.22 23.29 -6.15
CA LYS A 124 -12.87 22.87 -5.73
C LYS A 124 -12.90 21.98 -4.49
N TYR A 125 -13.77 22.27 -3.54
CA TYR A 125 -13.97 21.44 -2.36
C TYR A 125 -14.53 20.07 -2.72
N SER A 126 -15.57 20.02 -3.56
CA SER A 126 -16.17 18.76 -4.03
C SER A 126 -15.15 17.87 -4.75
N ILE A 127 -14.36 18.43 -5.66
CA ILE A 127 -13.29 17.70 -6.36
C ILE A 127 -12.26 17.16 -5.36
N ALA A 128 -11.83 17.98 -4.41
CA ALA A 128 -10.85 17.54 -3.41
C ALA A 128 -11.40 16.45 -2.48
N MET A 129 -12.69 16.49 -2.14
CA MET A 129 -13.37 15.45 -1.37
C MET A 129 -13.51 14.16 -2.14
N ASP A 130 -13.89 14.22 -3.42
CA ASP A 130 -13.95 13.05 -4.30
C ASP A 130 -12.57 12.40 -4.46
N ASP A 131 -11.54 13.19 -4.66
CA ASP A 131 -10.16 12.71 -4.75
C ASP A 131 -9.71 12.03 -3.44
N ALA A 132 -10.09 12.57 -2.28
CA ALA A 132 -9.77 11.99 -0.99
C ALA A 132 -10.59 10.73 -0.66
N SER A 133 -11.80 10.60 -1.21
CA SER A 133 -12.70 9.47 -0.96
C SER A 133 -12.56 8.34 -1.98
N SER A 134 -12.22 8.67 -3.23
CA SER A 134 -12.22 7.72 -4.36
C SER A 134 -11.15 6.63 -4.28
N GLY A 135 -10.22 6.76 -3.35
CA GLY A 135 -9.17 5.78 -3.15
C GLY A 135 -8.18 5.63 -4.31
N GLN A 136 -8.44 6.20 -5.48
CA GLN A 136 -7.56 6.12 -6.66
C GLN A 136 -6.57 7.29 -6.76
N TYR A 137 -6.92 8.45 -6.21
CA TYR A 137 -6.14 9.69 -6.31
C TYR A 137 -5.64 10.19 -4.96
N ALA A 138 -5.97 9.50 -3.87
CA ALA A 138 -5.49 9.86 -2.55
C ALA A 138 -3.96 9.75 -2.47
N PRO A 139 -3.28 10.69 -1.79
CA PRO A 139 -1.81 10.70 -1.67
C PRO A 139 -1.23 9.39 -1.12
N GLU A 140 -2.03 8.63 -0.38
CA GLU A 140 -1.67 7.34 0.16
C GLU A 140 -1.54 6.21 -0.88
N PHE A 141 -2.01 6.42 -2.14
CA PHE A 141 -1.83 5.45 -3.23
C PHE A 141 -0.48 5.55 -3.94
N ILE A 142 0.30 6.58 -3.66
CA ILE A 142 1.61 6.78 -4.29
C ILE A 142 2.51 5.54 -4.12
N TRP A 143 2.44 4.86 -2.97
CA TRP A 143 3.24 3.64 -2.75
C TRP A 143 2.71 2.39 -3.46
N ARG A 144 1.44 2.36 -3.88
CA ARG A 144 0.89 1.24 -4.68
C ARG A 144 1.31 1.30 -6.14
N SER A 145 1.74 2.47 -6.60
CA SER A 145 2.21 2.70 -7.96
C SER A 145 3.75 2.69 -8.10
N LEU A 146 4.46 2.55 -6.99
CA LEU A 146 5.91 2.33 -6.94
C LEU A 146 6.24 0.85 -6.91
#